data_05ec368ea7dfd664e48ac534d296f423
#
_entry.id   05ec368ea7dfd664e48ac534d296f423
#
_cell.length_a   1.000
_cell.length_b   1.000
_cell.length_c   1.000
_cell.angle_alpha   90.00
_cell.angle_beta   90.00
_cell.angle_gamma   90.00
#
_symmetry.space_group_name_H-M   'P 1'
#
loop_
_entity.id
_entity.type
_entity.pdbx_description
1 polymer ?
#
loop_
_entity_poly.entity_id
_entity_poly.type
_entity_poly.pdbx_seq_one_letter_code
_entity_poly.pdbx_strand_id
1 'polypeptide(L)'
;NRTVSAALEHVGAVPAVLQVNEVMDAVKAGKIEGIVTNWGNPLQGFNDHMKFHTDTQFYTSAFFIVMNRGRYESLPVDVRKAVDAICCEAWVAKFGPLWDKWDGPVREGAKAPGHEVIVPDAATMAQWREGLRPVSERYLDELSGTGFPNARAAYNRMLKLLGR
;
A
#
# COMPACT_ATOMS: atom_id res chain seq x y z
N ASN A 1 -1.36 8.64 2.02
CA ASN A 1 -2.80 8.41 2.04
C ASN A 1 -3.34 8.66 3.46
N ARG A 2 -4.62 9.05 3.58
CA ARG A 2 -5.25 9.49 4.85
C ARG A 2 -5.12 8.47 5.98
N THR A 3 -5.32 7.19 5.71
CA THR A 3 -5.28 6.14 6.73
C THR A 3 -3.86 5.94 7.28
N VAL A 4 -2.85 5.98 6.40
CA VAL A 4 -1.44 5.89 6.81
C VAL A 4 -1.05 7.13 7.62
N SER A 5 -1.48 8.33 7.23
CA SER A 5 -1.25 9.55 8.01
C SER A 5 -1.84 9.43 9.42
N ALA A 6 -3.10 9.01 9.53
CA ALA A 6 -3.75 8.82 10.83
C ALA A 6 -3.04 7.77 11.72
N ALA A 7 -2.48 6.71 11.11
CA ALA A 7 -1.69 5.72 11.84
C ALA A 7 -0.37 6.30 12.33
N LEU A 8 0.33 7.08 11.52
CA LEU A 8 1.57 7.75 11.90
C LEU A 8 1.35 8.78 13.00
N GLU A 9 0.31 9.61 12.88
CA GLU A 9 -0.08 10.58 13.94
C GLU A 9 -0.37 9.87 15.26
N HIS A 10 -1.06 8.75 15.20
CA HIS A 10 -1.42 7.99 16.40
C HIS A 10 -0.20 7.48 17.17
N VAL A 11 0.91 7.19 16.48
CA VAL A 11 2.17 6.77 17.10
C VAL A 11 3.14 7.93 17.35
N GLY A 12 2.69 9.18 17.22
CA GLY A 12 3.45 10.38 17.54
C GLY A 12 4.35 10.90 16.42
N ALA A 13 4.26 10.36 15.20
CA ALA A 13 4.95 10.92 14.05
C ALA A 13 4.19 12.11 13.45
N VAL A 14 4.88 12.95 12.69
CA VAL A 14 4.29 14.10 11.97
C VAL A 14 4.24 13.77 10.47
N PRO A 15 3.10 13.29 9.95
CA PRO A 15 3.02 12.90 8.55
C PRO A 15 2.99 14.11 7.61
N ALA A 16 3.81 14.05 6.57
CA ALA A 16 3.74 14.95 5.44
C ALA A 16 3.13 14.23 4.23
N VAL A 17 2.10 14.80 3.62
CA VAL A 17 1.50 14.27 2.39
C VAL A 17 2.10 15.02 1.20
N LEU A 18 2.96 14.35 0.46
CA LEU A 18 3.68 14.89 -0.68
C LEU A 18 3.27 14.16 -1.97
N GLN A 19 3.40 14.86 -3.09
CA GLN A 19 3.34 14.20 -4.40
C GLN A 19 4.64 13.42 -4.64
N VAL A 20 4.57 12.34 -5.43
CA VAL A 20 5.72 11.45 -5.67
C VAL A 20 6.96 12.21 -6.18
N ASN A 21 6.75 13.22 -7.04
CA ASN A 21 7.82 14.06 -7.59
C ASN A 21 8.45 15.04 -6.58
N GLU A 22 7.80 15.29 -5.44
CA GLU A 22 8.29 16.21 -4.39
C GLU A 22 9.09 15.47 -3.30
N VAL A 23 8.91 14.15 -3.19
CA VAL A 23 9.46 13.37 -2.08
C VAL A 23 10.98 13.43 -2.04
N MET A 24 11.65 13.23 -3.18
CA MET A 24 13.12 13.21 -3.22
C MET A 24 13.75 14.57 -2.86
N ASP A 25 13.11 15.66 -3.26
CA ASP A 25 13.58 16.99 -2.91
C ASP A 25 13.38 17.27 -1.41
N ALA A 26 12.28 16.80 -0.84
CA ALA A 26 12.03 16.91 0.60
C ALA A 26 13.02 16.07 1.43
N VAL A 27 13.38 14.85 0.97
CA VAL A 27 14.42 14.01 1.58
C VAL A 27 15.78 14.72 1.53
N LYS A 28 16.21 15.17 0.35
CA LYS A 28 17.50 15.87 0.18
C LYS A 28 17.61 17.15 0.98
N ALA A 29 16.49 17.85 1.14
CA ALA A 29 16.40 19.08 1.95
C ALA A 29 16.29 18.81 3.47
N GLY A 30 16.25 17.54 3.91
CA GLY A 30 16.06 17.17 5.31
C GLY A 30 14.69 17.55 5.90
N LYS A 31 13.69 17.77 5.03
CA LYS A 31 12.32 18.13 5.46
C LYS A 31 11.52 16.94 5.96
N ILE A 32 11.89 15.73 5.51
CA ILE A 32 11.31 14.48 5.96
C ILE A 32 12.44 13.50 6.32
N GLU A 33 12.24 12.71 7.36
CA GLU A 33 13.22 11.78 7.93
C GLU A 33 12.95 10.33 7.51
N GLY A 34 11.76 10.05 6.97
CA GLY A 34 11.37 8.72 6.54
C GLY A 34 10.16 8.74 5.63
N ILE A 35 9.87 7.61 4.99
CA ILE A 35 8.66 7.41 4.19
C ILE A 35 8.04 6.06 4.47
N VAL A 36 6.72 5.99 4.26
CA VAL A 36 5.98 4.73 4.21
C VAL A 36 5.60 4.47 2.77
N THR A 37 6.16 3.41 2.18
CA THR A 37 5.99 3.07 0.77
C THR A 37 6.13 1.56 0.55
N ASN A 38 5.89 1.08 -0.67
CA ASN A 38 6.21 -0.27 -1.11
C ASN A 38 7.66 -0.36 -1.60
N TRP A 39 8.18 -1.59 -1.73
CA TRP A 39 9.56 -1.82 -2.19
C TRP A 39 9.79 -1.35 -3.63
N GLY A 40 8.86 -1.59 -4.55
CA GLY A 40 8.95 -1.18 -5.95
C GLY A 40 8.71 0.30 -6.21
N ASN A 41 8.99 1.15 -5.23
CA ASN A 41 8.82 2.59 -5.37
C ASN A 41 9.68 3.14 -6.53
N PRO A 42 9.10 3.89 -7.47
CA PRO A 42 9.82 4.47 -8.61
C PRO A 42 10.81 5.60 -8.25
N LEU A 43 10.99 5.90 -6.97
CA LEU A 43 11.93 6.92 -6.52
C LEU A 43 13.37 6.45 -6.69
N GLN A 44 13.93 6.67 -7.86
CA GLN A 44 15.35 6.39 -8.14
C GLN A 44 16.26 7.11 -7.15
N GLY A 45 17.27 6.40 -6.66
CA GLY A 45 18.23 6.94 -5.69
C GLY A 45 17.73 7.04 -4.25
N PHE A 46 16.51 6.50 -3.97
CA PHE A 46 15.96 6.55 -2.62
C PHE A 46 16.88 5.86 -1.60
N ASN A 47 17.42 4.69 -1.96
CA ASN A 47 18.35 3.95 -1.12
C ASN A 47 19.65 4.70 -0.83
N ASP A 48 20.04 5.68 -1.66
CA ASP A 48 21.25 6.50 -1.40
C ASP A 48 21.07 7.39 -0.16
N HIS A 49 19.83 7.74 0.17
CA HIS A 49 19.48 8.63 1.28
C HIS A 49 18.88 7.89 2.49
N MET A 50 18.24 6.75 2.28
CA MET A 50 17.59 5.96 3.34
C MET A 50 18.38 4.68 3.59
N LYS A 51 18.98 4.57 4.77
CA LYS A 51 19.85 3.45 5.14
C LYS A 51 19.15 2.40 6.00
N PHE A 52 18.03 2.75 6.64
CA PHE A 52 17.25 1.86 7.50
C PHE A 52 15.91 1.55 6.84
N HIS A 53 15.60 0.27 6.72
CA HIS A 53 14.39 -0.21 6.05
C HIS A 53 13.65 -1.14 7.01
N THR A 54 12.45 -0.78 7.42
CA THR A 54 11.62 -1.66 8.25
C THR A 54 10.65 -2.42 7.33
N ASP A 55 10.93 -3.71 7.10
CA ASP A 55 10.12 -4.59 6.26
C ASP A 55 8.91 -5.09 7.02
N THR A 56 7.81 -4.39 6.90
CA THR A 56 6.55 -4.70 7.59
C THR A 56 5.40 -4.79 6.60
N GLN A 57 4.34 -5.45 7.03
CA GLN A 57 3.03 -5.38 6.36
C GLN A 57 2.18 -4.29 7.02
N PHE A 58 2.70 -3.04 7.06
CA PHE A 58 2.08 -1.93 7.76
C PHE A 58 0.71 -1.57 7.18
N TYR A 59 0.59 -1.56 5.85
CA TYR A 59 -0.67 -1.40 5.16
C TYR A 59 -0.67 -2.12 3.81
N THR A 60 -1.84 -2.33 3.26
CA THR A 60 -2.00 -2.88 1.91
C THR A 60 -2.82 -1.92 1.06
N SER A 61 -2.31 -1.59 -0.13
CA SER A 61 -3.06 -0.87 -1.14
C SER A 61 -3.67 -1.84 -2.14
N ALA A 62 -4.98 -1.75 -2.33
CA ALA A 62 -5.65 -2.45 -3.41
C ALA A 62 -5.73 -1.52 -4.63
N PHE A 63 -5.36 -2.04 -5.78
CA PHE A 63 -5.47 -1.33 -7.05
C PHE A 63 -6.54 -2.01 -7.91
N PHE A 64 -7.27 -1.20 -8.66
CA PHE A 64 -8.24 -1.70 -9.62
C PHE A 64 -8.23 -0.81 -10.87
N ILE A 65 -8.41 -1.44 -12.00
CA ILE A 65 -8.61 -0.76 -13.29
C ILE A 65 -10.08 -0.89 -13.62
N VAL A 66 -10.75 0.22 -13.77
CA VAL A 66 -12.20 0.27 -14.03
C VAL A 66 -12.52 1.09 -15.27
N MET A 67 -13.61 0.73 -15.93
CA MET A 67 -14.18 1.48 -17.02
C MET A 67 -15.64 1.84 -16.70
N ASN A 68 -16.07 3.02 -17.09
CA ASN A 68 -17.49 3.38 -17.00
C ASN A 68 -18.34 2.39 -17.80
N ARG A 69 -19.41 1.87 -17.20
CA ARG A 69 -20.27 0.85 -17.79
C ARG A 69 -20.84 1.28 -19.15
N GLY A 70 -21.42 2.47 -19.25
CA GLY A 70 -21.99 2.97 -20.50
C GLY A 70 -20.92 3.12 -21.59
N ARG A 71 -19.69 3.48 -21.20
CA ARG A 71 -18.56 3.54 -22.12
C ARG A 71 -18.16 2.15 -22.62
N TYR A 72 -18.10 1.16 -21.74
CA TYR A 72 -17.85 -0.23 -22.11
C TYR A 72 -18.93 -0.77 -23.07
N GLU A 73 -20.20 -0.55 -22.76
CA GLU A 73 -21.33 -1.01 -23.55
C GLU A 73 -21.38 -0.34 -24.94
N SER A 74 -20.84 0.88 -25.08
CA SER A 74 -20.74 1.61 -26.35
C SER A 74 -19.57 1.19 -27.25
N LEU A 75 -18.67 0.33 -26.78
CA LEU A 75 -17.55 -0.18 -27.58
C LEU A 75 -18.05 -1.08 -28.72
N PRO A 76 -17.38 -1.06 -29.88
CA PRO A 76 -17.58 -2.06 -30.93
C PRO A 76 -17.44 -3.48 -30.38
N VAL A 77 -18.18 -4.43 -30.95
CA VAL A 77 -18.25 -5.81 -30.43
C VAL A 77 -16.87 -6.51 -30.40
N ASP A 78 -16.06 -6.29 -31.41
CA ASP A 78 -14.69 -6.82 -31.50
C ASP A 78 -13.77 -6.21 -30.46
N VAL A 79 -13.84 -4.90 -30.23
CA VAL A 79 -13.08 -4.20 -29.18
C VAL A 79 -13.50 -4.68 -27.80
N ARG A 80 -14.80 -4.83 -27.54
CA ARG A 80 -15.31 -5.34 -26.27
C ARG A 80 -14.82 -6.76 -26.00
N LYS A 81 -14.87 -7.66 -27.00
CA LYS A 81 -14.29 -9.00 -26.88
C LYS A 81 -12.79 -8.98 -26.54
N ALA A 82 -12.03 -8.07 -27.14
CA ALA A 82 -10.60 -7.92 -26.85
C ALA A 82 -10.38 -7.45 -25.39
N VAL A 83 -11.18 -6.49 -24.90
CA VAL A 83 -11.15 -6.05 -23.50
C VAL A 83 -11.48 -7.22 -22.58
N ASP A 84 -12.55 -7.98 -22.85
CA ASP A 84 -12.95 -9.12 -22.01
C ASP A 84 -11.88 -10.21 -21.95
N ALA A 85 -11.14 -10.41 -23.03
CA ALA A 85 -10.07 -11.40 -23.10
C ALA A 85 -8.84 -11.06 -22.22
N ILE A 86 -8.66 -9.78 -21.92
CA ILE A 86 -7.51 -9.27 -21.16
C ILE A 86 -7.88 -8.72 -19.79
N CYS A 87 -9.15 -8.71 -19.40
CA CYS A 87 -9.58 -8.24 -18.09
C CYS A 87 -9.76 -9.39 -17.07
N CYS A 88 -10.10 -8.97 -15.84
CA CYS A 88 -10.59 -9.85 -14.78
C CYS A 88 -9.56 -10.86 -14.24
N GLU A 89 -10.01 -12.02 -13.79
CA GLU A 89 -9.19 -13.01 -13.08
C GLU A 89 -7.94 -13.47 -13.85
N ALA A 90 -8.04 -13.60 -15.18
CA ALA A 90 -6.92 -13.99 -16.02
C ALA A 90 -5.72 -13.04 -15.96
N TRP A 91 -5.98 -11.74 -15.71
CA TRP A 91 -4.93 -10.74 -15.52
C TRP A 91 -4.42 -10.67 -14.10
N VAL A 92 -5.27 -10.86 -13.09
CA VAL A 92 -4.88 -10.86 -11.68
C VAL A 92 -3.76 -11.88 -11.44
N ALA A 93 -3.90 -13.10 -11.98
CA ALA A 93 -2.89 -14.15 -11.88
C ALA A 93 -1.53 -13.79 -12.51
N LYS A 94 -1.53 -12.90 -13.51
CA LYS A 94 -0.30 -12.43 -14.18
C LYS A 94 0.31 -11.21 -13.51
N PHE A 95 -0.52 -10.38 -12.87
CA PHE A 95 -0.08 -9.09 -12.31
C PHE A 95 0.77 -9.26 -11.06
N GLY A 96 0.45 -10.23 -10.20
CA GLY A 96 1.22 -10.53 -8.99
C GLY A 96 2.71 -10.80 -9.29
N PRO A 97 3.05 -11.79 -10.13
CA PRO A 97 4.44 -12.08 -10.49
C PRO A 97 5.18 -10.92 -11.15
N LEU A 98 4.47 -10.05 -11.92
CA LEU A 98 5.08 -8.83 -12.48
C LEU A 98 5.43 -7.83 -11.40
N TRP A 99 4.57 -7.69 -10.38
CA TRP A 99 4.82 -6.82 -9.25
C TRP A 99 5.99 -7.31 -8.40
N ASP A 100 6.04 -8.60 -8.09
CA ASP A 100 7.14 -9.23 -7.38
C ASP A 100 8.48 -9.04 -8.11
N LYS A 101 8.48 -9.16 -9.44
CA LYS A 101 9.65 -8.89 -10.27
C LYS A 101 10.09 -7.42 -10.20
N TRP A 102 9.18 -6.50 -10.00
CA TRP A 102 9.48 -5.08 -9.84
C TRP A 102 10.04 -4.76 -8.45
N ASP A 103 9.43 -5.29 -7.40
CA ASP A 103 9.84 -5.08 -6.01
C ASP A 103 11.19 -5.73 -5.68
N GLY A 104 11.50 -6.87 -6.28
CA GLY A 104 12.66 -7.70 -5.95
C GLY A 104 14.00 -6.95 -5.99
N PRO A 105 14.39 -6.29 -7.10
CA PRO A 105 15.68 -5.60 -7.19
C PRO A 105 15.86 -4.48 -6.16
N VAL A 106 14.79 -3.75 -5.82
CA VAL A 106 14.85 -2.67 -4.81
C VAL A 106 15.05 -3.25 -3.42
N ARG A 107 14.34 -4.34 -3.12
CA ARG A 107 14.48 -5.07 -1.84
C ARG A 107 15.88 -5.68 -1.68
N GLU A 108 16.47 -6.22 -2.74
CA GLU A 108 17.83 -6.71 -2.71
C GLU A 108 18.84 -5.56 -2.56
N GLY A 109 18.62 -4.43 -3.22
CA GLY A 109 19.45 -3.23 -3.06
C GLY A 109 19.47 -2.69 -1.63
N ALA A 110 18.38 -2.86 -0.87
CA ALA A 110 18.31 -2.49 0.53
C ALA A 110 19.16 -3.38 1.47
N LYS A 111 19.73 -4.47 0.97
CA LYS A 111 20.69 -5.33 1.69
C LYS A 111 22.15 -4.99 1.40
N ALA A 112 22.41 -3.96 0.60
CA ALA A 112 23.77 -3.53 0.26
C ALA A 112 24.56 -3.07 1.50
N PRO A 113 25.91 -3.10 1.48
CA PRO A 113 26.72 -2.60 2.59
C PRO A 113 26.34 -1.17 2.98
N GLY A 114 26.19 -0.93 4.29
CA GLY A 114 25.77 0.36 4.84
C GLY A 114 24.26 0.55 4.92
N HIS A 115 23.48 -0.48 4.57
CA HIS A 115 22.04 -0.53 4.79
C HIS A 115 21.68 -1.56 5.85
N GLU A 116 20.57 -1.35 6.53
CA GLU A 116 20.00 -2.27 7.51
C GLU A 116 18.53 -2.53 7.19
N VAL A 117 18.17 -3.80 7.04
CA VAL A 117 16.78 -4.23 6.88
C VAL A 117 16.30 -4.82 8.21
N ILE A 118 15.41 -4.11 8.86
CA ILE A 118 14.80 -4.48 10.12
C ILE A 118 13.52 -5.26 9.82
N VAL A 119 13.46 -6.52 10.23
CA VAL A 119 12.26 -7.35 10.13
C VAL A 119 11.71 -7.56 11.55
N PRO A 120 10.62 -6.86 11.93
CA PRO A 120 10.04 -7.01 13.25
C PRO A 120 9.55 -8.44 13.49
N ASP A 121 9.77 -8.94 14.68
CA ASP A 121 9.28 -10.26 15.09
C ASP A 121 7.74 -10.28 15.27
N ALA A 122 7.20 -11.48 15.46
CA ALA A 122 5.75 -11.68 15.60
C ALA A 122 5.17 -10.94 16.82
N ALA A 123 5.93 -10.84 17.91
CA ALA A 123 5.50 -10.15 19.12
C ALA A 123 5.42 -8.63 18.89
N THR A 124 6.45 -8.05 18.29
CA THR A 124 6.49 -6.64 17.89
C THR A 124 5.34 -6.31 16.92
N MET A 125 5.11 -7.18 15.93
CA MET A 125 4.00 -6.99 14.98
C MET A 125 2.63 -7.11 15.64
N ALA A 126 2.48 -7.93 16.68
CA ALA A 126 1.25 -8.02 17.46
C ALA A 126 1.01 -6.74 18.27
N GLN A 127 2.05 -6.20 18.91
CA GLN A 127 1.99 -4.92 19.62
C GLN A 127 1.60 -3.76 18.68
N TRP A 128 2.18 -3.70 17.50
CA TRP A 128 1.83 -2.67 16.52
C TRP A 128 0.37 -2.78 16.06
N ARG A 129 -0.11 -3.98 15.79
CA ARG A 129 -1.52 -4.20 15.43
C ARG A 129 -2.48 -3.75 16.53
N GLU A 130 -2.18 -4.12 17.78
CA GLU A 130 -3.01 -3.71 18.91
C GLU A 130 -2.94 -2.20 19.13
N GLY A 131 -1.75 -1.61 19.09
CA GLY A 131 -1.57 -0.16 19.22
C GLY A 131 -2.30 0.64 18.13
N LEU A 132 -2.37 0.13 16.90
CA LEU A 132 -3.06 0.78 15.78
C LEU A 132 -4.54 0.41 15.64
N ARG A 133 -5.06 -0.49 16.48
CA ARG A 133 -6.47 -0.88 16.46
C ARG A 133 -7.44 0.30 16.56
N PRO A 134 -7.22 1.32 17.42
CA PRO A 134 -8.11 2.48 17.50
C PRO A 134 -8.22 3.26 16.18
N VAL A 135 -7.16 3.30 15.37
CA VAL A 135 -7.19 3.94 14.04
C VAL A 135 -8.09 3.17 13.08
N SER A 136 -7.98 1.84 13.08
CA SER A 136 -8.82 0.96 12.25
C SER A 136 -10.29 1.05 12.65
N GLU A 137 -10.59 1.04 13.95
CA GLU A 137 -11.96 1.14 14.48
C GLU A 137 -12.60 2.47 14.06
N ARG A 138 -11.92 3.58 14.26
CA ARG A 138 -12.39 4.91 13.84
C ARG A 138 -12.69 4.96 12.34
N TYR A 139 -11.81 4.39 11.52
CA TYR A 139 -12.01 4.34 10.07
C TYR A 139 -13.23 3.51 9.67
N LEU A 140 -13.46 2.37 10.34
CA LEU A 140 -14.63 1.54 10.11
C LEU A 140 -15.93 2.24 10.51
N ASP A 141 -15.92 3.00 11.60
CA ASP A 141 -17.07 3.80 12.03
C ASP A 141 -17.38 4.92 11.02
N GLU A 142 -16.35 5.63 10.53
CA GLU A 142 -16.50 6.63 9.46
C GLU A 142 -17.10 6.02 8.20
N LEU A 143 -16.59 4.87 7.75
CA LEU A 143 -17.13 4.18 6.56
C LEU A 143 -18.59 3.77 6.75
N SER A 144 -18.93 3.23 7.91
CA SER A 144 -20.29 2.83 8.22
C SER A 144 -21.26 4.01 8.18
N GLY A 145 -20.81 5.19 8.60
CA GLY A 145 -21.60 6.45 8.55
C GLY A 145 -21.67 7.08 7.15
N THR A 146 -20.79 6.70 6.22
CA THR A 146 -20.72 7.30 4.88
C THR A 146 -21.28 6.42 3.75
N GLY A 147 -22.16 5.49 4.06
CA GLY A 147 -22.86 4.66 3.06
C GLY A 147 -22.28 3.25 2.85
N PHE A 148 -21.38 2.81 3.71
CA PHE A 148 -20.85 1.44 3.72
C PHE A 148 -21.23 0.69 5.01
N PRO A 149 -22.51 0.40 5.27
CA PRO A 149 -22.97 -0.17 6.54
C PRO A 149 -22.35 -1.55 6.83
N ASN A 150 -21.88 -2.24 5.82
CA ASN A 150 -21.24 -3.56 5.93
C ASN A 150 -19.70 -3.48 6.10
N ALA A 151 -19.10 -2.29 6.26
CA ALA A 151 -17.63 -2.13 6.33
C ALA A 151 -17.00 -3.01 7.42
N ARG A 152 -17.58 -3.01 8.62
CA ARG A 152 -17.09 -3.83 9.74
C ARG A 152 -17.23 -5.33 9.49
N ALA A 153 -18.32 -5.78 8.90
CA ALA A 153 -18.53 -7.19 8.56
C ALA A 153 -17.50 -7.64 7.48
N ALA A 154 -17.27 -6.81 6.48
CA ALA A 154 -16.26 -7.07 5.44
C ALA A 154 -14.83 -7.13 6.04
N TYR A 155 -14.49 -6.21 6.94
CA TYR A 155 -13.21 -6.21 7.64
C TYR A 155 -13.01 -7.48 8.47
N ASN A 156 -13.99 -7.88 9.28
CA ASN A 156 -13.93 -9.09 10.09
C ASN A 156 -13.78 -10.34 9.23
N ARG A 157 -14.48 -10.40 8.10
CA ARG A 157 -14.33 -11.50 7.12
C ARG A 157 -12.91 -11.55 6.56
N MET A 158 -12.34 -10.40 6.22
CA MET A 158 -10.96 -10.30 5.74
C MET A 158 -9.96 -10.80 6.81
N LEU A 159 -10.09 -10.37 8.07
CA LEU A 159 -9.23 -10.85 9.15
C LEU A 159 -9.31 -12.36 9.32
N LYS A 160 -10.53 -12.94 9.30
CA LYS A 160 -10.72 -14.38 9.36
C LYS A 160 -10.03 -15.13 8.21
N LEU A 161 -10.08 -14.60 6.98
CA LEU A 161 -9.40 -15.19 5.82
C LEU A 161 -7.88 -15.11 5.94
N LEU A 162 -7.36 -14.12 6.66
CA LEU A 162 -5.93 -13.94 6.94
C LEU A 162 -5.46 -14.74 8.19
N GLY A 163 -6.33 -15.53 8.82
CA GLY A 163 -6.01 -16.27 10.04
C GLY A 163 -5.79 -15.37 11.27
N ARG A 164 -6.48 -14.25 11.31
CA ARG A 164 -6.37 -13.22 12.36
C ARG A 164 -7.68 -13.00 13.09
#